data_2dcde8195da9d13ba91f411f47f1ca00
#
_entry.id   2dcde8195da9d13ba91f411f47f1ca00
#
_cell.length_a   1.000
_cell.length_b   1.000
_cell.length_c   1.000
_cell.angle_alpha   90.00
_cell.angle_beta   90.00
_cell.angle_gamma   90.00
#
_symmetry.space_group_name_H-M   'P 1'
#
loop_
_entity.id
_entity.type
_entity.pdbx_description
1 polymer ?
#
loop_
_entity_poly.entity_id
_entity_poly.type
_entity_poly.pdbx_seq_one_letter_code
_entity_poly.pdbx_strand_id
1 'polypeptide(L)'
;MFIAEISKIPFTETTFTKKDVAVEIATRLDATHVDSLTFTDELFLVLRDMLTDDYDKVRIEIRNFGVLEVKPTKAKPNARNPQTNQEIFVPAHKKTHFKPGKILKQYLNRPIK
;
A
#
# COMPACT_ATOMS: atom_id res chain seq x y z
N MET A 1 23.32 29.51 -2.70
CA MET A 1 22.30 29.93 -1.74
C MET A 1 21.18 28.91 -1.65
N PHE A 2 20.49 28.71 -2.71
CA PHE A 2 19.29 27.87 -2.68
C PHE A 2 19.58 26.39 -2.47
N ILE A 3 20.72 25.92 -2.90
CA ILE A 3 21.10 24.52 -2.70
C ILE A 3 21.18 24.18 -1.20
N ALA A 4 21.80 25.04 -0.41
CA ALA A 4 21.91 24.83 1.03
C ALA A 4 20.54 24.91 1.72
N GLU A 5 19.68 25.83 1.26
CA GLU A 5 18.33 25.96 1.76
C GLU A 5 17.44 24.77 1.39
N ILE A 6 17.58 24.29 0.14
CA ILE A 6 16.85 23.12 -0.33
C ILE A 6 17.22 21.89 0.48
N SER A 7 18.49 21.71 0.79
CA SER A 7 18.92 20.56 1.61
C SER A 7 18.41 20.61 3.04
N LYS A 8 17.94 21.78 3.49
CA LYS A 8 17.36 22.00 4.82
C LYS A 8 15.83 21.99 4.81
N ILE A 9 15.19 21.82 3.65
CA ILE A 9 13.74 21.73 3.59
C ILE A 9 13.31 20.51 4.43
N PRO A 10 12.42 20.73 5.39
CA PRO A 10 11.98 19.63 6.23
C PRO A 10 11.25 18.55 5.44
N PHE A 11 11.34 17.34 5.92
CA PHE A 11 10.60 16.21 5.40
C PHE A 11 9.10 16.54 5.42
N THR A 12 8.41 16.31 4.31
CA THR A 12 6.97 16.56 4.21
C THR A 12 6.22 15.24 4.12
N GLU A 13 5.05 15.22 4.69
CA GLU A 13 4.21 14.03 4.74
C GLU A 13 2.76 14.40 4.40
N THR A 14 2.10 13.52 3.66
CA THR A 14 0.66 13.64 3.43
C THR A 14 0.02 12.25 3.52
N THR A 15 -1.24 12.23 3.91
CA THR A 15 -2.03 11.01 3.97
C THR A 15 -3.28 11.19 3.12
N PHE A 16 -3.43 10.33 2.11
CA PHE A 16 -4.67 10.25 1.35
C PHE A 16 -5.54 9.14 1.91
N THR A 17 -6.80 9.43 2.07
CA THR A 17 -7.79 8.46 2.55
C THR A 17 -8.62 7.93 1.38
N LYS A 18 -9.42 6.91 1.65
CA LYS A 18 -10.37 6.39 0.68
C LYS A 18 -11.33 7.47 0.19
N LYS A 19 -11.73 8.38 1.07
CA LYS A 19 -12.59 9.51 0.72
C LYS A 19 -11.91 10.43 -0.29
N ASP A 20 -10.62 10.70 -0.13
CA ASP A 20 -9.86 11.52 -1.07
C ASP A 20 -9.81 10.86 -2.46
N VAL A 21 -9.64 9.56 -2.50
CA VAL A 21 -9.68 8.79 -3.76
C VAL A 21 -11.05 8.95 -4.42
N ALA A 22 -12.13 8.83 -3.65
CA ALA A 22 -13.49 8.96 -4.18
C ALA A 22 -13.76 10.36 -4.73
N VAL A 23 -13.30 11.41 -4.06
CA VAL A 23 -13.44 12.79 -4.53
C VAL A 23 -12.73 13.00 -5.87
N GLU A 24 -11.51 12.47 -6.00
CA GLU A 24 -10.76 12.59 -7.24
C GLU A 24 -11.41 11.82 -8.39
N ILE A 25 -11.96 10.64 -8.11
CA ILE A 25 -12.72 9.86 -9.10
C ILE A 25 -13.95 10.65 -9.56
N ALA A 26 -14.68 11.25 -8.64
CA ALA A 26 -15.87 12.07 -8.97
C ALA A 26 -15.51 13.20 -9.93
N THR A 27 -14.39 13.86 -9.68
CA THR A 27 -13.90 14.95 -10.52
C THR A 27 -13.54 14.45 -11.92
N ARG A 28 -12.78 13.38 -12.02
CA ARG A 28 -12.29 12.87 -13.31
C ARG A 28 -13.39 12.28 -14.18
N LEU A 29 -14.40 11.68 -13.57
CA LEU A 29 -15.50 11.02 -14.29
C LEU A 29 -16.76 11.89 -14.42
N ASP A 30 -16.73 13.09 -13.87
CA ASP A 30 -17.92 13.96 -13.79
C ASP A 30 -19.10 13.20 -13.16
N ALA A 31 -18.82 12.50 -12.08
CA ALA A 31 -19.79 11.70 -11.35
C ALA A 31 -20.17 12.38 -10.04
N THR A 32 -21.26 11.93 -9.41
CA THR A 32 -21.64 12.43 -8.10
C THR A 32 -20.68 11.92 -7.02
N HIS A 33 -20.55 12.65 -5.93
CA HIS A 33 -19.73 12.21 -4.79
C HIS A 33 -20.29 10.91 -4.18
N VAL A 34 -21.61 10.77 -4.14
CA VAL A 34 -22.28 9.58 -3.60
C VAL A 34 -21.92 8.33 -4.44
N ASP A 35 -22.08 8.42 -5.76
CA ASP A 35 -21.75 7.30 -6.65
C ASP A 35 -20.27 6.96 -6.60
N SER A 36 -19.42 7.96 -6.58
CA SER A 36 -17.96 7.75 -6.53
C SER A 36 -17.52 7.11 -5.22
N LEU A 37 -18.11 7.50 -4.09
CA LEU A 37 -17.82 6.89 -2.81
C LEU A 37 -18.28 5.45 -2.76
N THR A 38 -19.49 5.17 -3.26
CA THR A 38 -20.02 3.80 -3.35
C THR A 38 -19.11 2.92 -4.20
N PHE A 39 -18.72 3.41 -5.37
CA PHE A 39 -17.79 2.70 -6.26
C PHE A 39 -16.44 2.42 -5.56
N THR A 40 -15.88 3.44 -4.91
CA THR A 40 -14.59 3.31 -4.24
C THR A 40 -14.67 2.33 -3.08
N ASP A 41 -15.75 2.37 -2.30
CA ASP A 41 -15.95 1.41 -1.22
C ASP A 41 -16.01 -0.02 -1.74
N GLU A 42 -16.76 -0.27 -2.80
CA GLU A 42 -16.87 -1.60 -3.41
C GLU A 42 -15.52 -2.06 -3.97
N LEU A 43 -14.77 -1.17 -4.62
CA LEU A 43 -13.46 -1.50 -5.16
C LEU A 43 -12.54 -2.05 -4.07
N PHE A 44 -12.43 -1.36 -2.93
CA PHE A 44 -11.55 -1.80 -1.86
C PHE A 44 -12.06 -3.03 -1.14
N LEU A 45 -13.38 -3.21 -1.04
CA LEU A 45 -13.96 -4.45 -0.53
C LEU A 45 -13.63 -5.64 -1.42
N VAL A 46 -13.74 -5.47 -2.74
CA VAL A 46 -13.39 -6.53 -3.71
C VAL A 46 -11.90 -6.88 -3.58
N LEU A 47 -11.01 -5.88 -3.51
CA LEU A 47 -9.58 -6.14 -3.34
C LEU A 47 -9.30 -6.88 -2.03
N ARG A 48 -9.95 -6.49 -0.95
CA ARG A 48 -9.80 -7.17 0.34
C ARG A 48 -10.24 -8.63 0.24
N ASP A 49 -11.37 -8.88 -0.39
CA ASP A 49 -11.92 -10.23 -0.53
C ASP A 49 -10.99 -11.11 -1.39
N MET A 50 -10.43 -10.55 -2.46
CA MET A 50 -9.46 -11.27 -3.30
C MET A 50 -8.18 -11.58 -2.52
N LEU A 51 -7.67 -10.64 -1.72
CA LEU A 51 -6.45 -10.82 -0.95
C LEU A 51 -6.62 -11.81 0.21
N THR A 52 -7.84 -11.99 0.69
CA THR A 52 -8.15 -12.91 1.79
C THR A 52 -8.75 -14.23 1.32
N ASP A 53 -8.77 -14.48 0.01
CA ASP A 53 -9.27 -15.73 -0.54
C ASP A 53 -8.44 -16.93 -0.07
N ASP A 54 -9.04 -18.11 -0.14
CA ASP A 54 -8.49 -19.33 0.46
C ASP A 54 -7.41 -19.99 -0.42
N TYR A 55 -6.44 -19.19 -0.80
CA TYR A 55 -5.24 -19.64 -1.51
C TYR A 55 -4.00 -19.33 -0.68
N ASP A 56 -2.97 -20.14 -0.82
CA ASP A 56 -1.70 -19.88 -0.13
C ASP A 56 -1.01 -18.63 -0.66
N LYS A 57 -1.14 -18.36 -1.95
CA LYS A 57 -0.58 -17.19 -2.61
C LYS A 57 -1.63 -16.54 -3.49
N VAL A 58 -1.71 -15.23 -3.43
CA VAL A 58 -2.59 -14.44 -4.28
C VAL A 58 -1.78 -13.32 -4.93
N ARG A 59 -2.04 -13.04 -6.20
CA ARG A 59 -1.49 -11.89 -6.91
C ARG A 59 -2.63 -11.14 -7.58
N ILE A 60 -2.69 -9.84 -7.35
CA ILE A 60 -3.57 -8.95 -8.08
C ILE A 60 -2.67 -8.05 -8.93
N GLU A 61 -2.67 -8.30 -10.23
CA GLU A 61 -1.86 -7.53 -11.17
C GLU A 61 -2.66 -6.34 -11.67
N ILE A 62 -2.19 -5.14 -11.37
CA ILE A 62 -2.83 -3.89 -11.80
C ILE A 62 -1.88 -3.23 -12.81
N ARG A 63 -2.22 -3.35 -14.08
CA ARG A 63 -1.39 -2.84 -15.16
C ARG A 63 -1.10 -1.35 -15.00
N ASN A 64 0.14 -0.95 -15.23
CA ASN A 64 0.65 0.41 -15.09
C ASN A 64 0.63 0.96 -13.66
N PHE A 65 0.43 0.09 -12.68
CA PHE A 65 0.42 0.47 -11.28
C PHE A 65 1.34 -0.43 -10.46
N GLY A 66 1.04 -1.69 -10.38
CA GLY A 66 1.85 -2.64 -9.62
C GLY A 66 1.10 -3.92 -9.32
N VAL A 67 1.64 -4.68 -8.38
CA VAL A 67 1.09 -5.98 -7.98
C VAL A 67 0.89 -5.99 -6.48
N LEU A 68 -0.33 -6.33 -6.06
CA LEU A 68 -0.62 -6.65 -4.67
C LEU A 68 -0.48 -8.16 -4.50
N GLU A 69 0.34 -8.60 -3.56
CA GLU A 69 0.61 -10.01 -3.32
C GLU A 69 0.29 -10.41 -1.90
N VAL A 70 -0.14 -11.65 -1.71
CA VAL A 70 -0.21 -12.31 -0.42
C VAL A 70 0.65 -13.57 -0.52
N LYS A 71 1.55 -13.74 0.44
CA LYS A 71 2.47 -14.87 0.51
C LYS A 71 2.52 -15.43 1.92
N PRO A 72 2.74 -16.75 2.06
CA PRO A 72 2.96 -17.33 3.38
C PRO A 72 4.32 -16.94 3.93
N THR A 73 4.42 -16.86 5.24
CA THR A 73 5.68 -16.69 5.97
C THR A 73 6.03 -17.97 6.68
N LYS A 74 7.31 -18.16 6.99
CA LYS A 74 7.74 -19.28 7.81
C LYS A 74 7.47 -18.98 9.29
N ALA A 75 7.21 -20.02 10.08
CA ALA A 75 7.16 -19.90 11.53
C ALA A 75 8.51 -19.44 12.07
N LYS A 76 8.47 -18.60 13.11
CA LYS A 76 9.67 -18.13 13.82
C LYS A 76 9.58 -18.56 15.27
N PRO A 77 10.09 -19.74 15.62
CA PRO A 77 9.96 -20.24 17.00
C PRO A 77 10.80 -19.45 18.00
N ASN A 78 11.86 -18.78 17.55
CA ASN A 78 12.80 -18.06 18.40
C ASN A 78 12.81 -16.55 18.12
N ALA A 79 11.69 -15.98 17.69
CA ALA A 79 11.58 -14.54 17.52
C ALA A 79 11.67 -13.83 18.88
N ARG A 80 12.16 -12.59 18.91
CA ARG A 80 12.25 -11.81 20.14
C ARG A 80 11.31 -10.61 20.09
N ASN A 81 10.65 -10.37 21.21
CA ASN A 81 9.88 -9.15 21.40
C ASN A 81 10.85 -7.99 21.63
N PRO A 82 10.88 -6.96 20.79
CA PRO A 82 11.84 -5.86 20.94
C PRO A 82 11.64 -5.04 22.22
N GLN A 83 10.44 -5.05 22.82
CA GLN A 83 10.16 -4.31 24.05
C GLN A 83 10.62 -5.06 25.30
N THR A 84 10.47 -6.38 25.34
CA THR A 84 10.76 -7.18 26.51
C THR A 84 11.99 -8.05 26.34
N ASN A 85 12.53 -8.18 25.14
CA ASN A 85 13.64 -9.05 24.78
C ASN A 85 13.36 -10.54 25.09
N GLN A 86 12.10 -10.90 25.25
CA GLN A 86 11.69 -12.30 25.47
C GLN A 86 11.57 -13.02 24.13
N GLU A 87 11.92 -14.30 24.12
CA GLU A 87 11.65 -15.17 22.99
C GLU A 87 10.16 -15.45 22.88
N ILE A 88 9.63 -15.32 21.68
CA ILE A 88 8.24 -15.60 21.36
C ILE A 88 8.17 -16.52 20.16
N PHE A 89 7.11 -17.32 20.11
CA PHE A 89 6.81 -18.13 18.94
C PHE A 89 5.91 -17.33 18.00
N VAL A 90 6.34 -17.18 16.74
CA VAL A 90 5.52 -16.57 15.70
C VAL A 90 5.13 -17.66 14.72
N PRO A 91 3.85 -18.07 14.68
CA PRO A 91 3.41 -19.12 13.74
C PRO A 91 3.50 -18.64 12.28
N ALA A 92 3.55 -19.59 11.38
CA ALA A 92 3.43 -19.29 9.96
C ALA A 92 2.09 -18.61 9.70
N HIS A 93 2.11 -17.58 8.88
CA HIS A 93 0.93 -16.79 8.55
C HIS A 93 1.10 -16.19 7.15
N LYS A 94 0.11 -15.45 6.70
CA LYS A 94 0.16 -14.78 5.40
C LYS A 94 0.51 -13.31 5.61
N LYS A 95 1.31 -12.79 4.70
CA LYS A 95 1.62 -11.35 4.64
C LYS A 95 1.30 -10.80 3.28
N THR A 96 0.92 -9.54 3.24
CA THR A 96 0.68 -8.81 2.00
C THR A 96 1.85 -7.90 1.67
N HIS A 97 2.15 -7.79 0.38
CA HIS A 97 3.16 -6.90 -0.18
C HIS A 97 2.59 -6.14 -1.34
N PHE A 98 3.05 -4.91 -1.53
CA PHE A 98 2.86 -4.18 -2.76
C PHE A 98 4.19 -4.05 -3.49
N LYS A 99 4.20 -4.44 -4.77
CA LYS A 99 5.35 -4.24 -5.65
C LYS A 99 4.99 -3.20 -6.70
N PRO A 100 5.65 -2.05 -6.73
CA PRO A 100 5.35 -1.04 -7.75
C PRO A 100 5.71 -1.55 -9.13
N GLY A 101 4.89 -1.18 -10.11
CA GLY A 101 5.18 -1.45 -11.51
C GLY A 101 6.25 -0.52 -12.04
N LYS A 102 6.65 -0.75 -13.30
CA LYS A 102 7.76 -0.04 -13.93
C LYS A 102 7.55 1.48 -13.93
N ILE A 103 6.36 1.94 -14.30
CA ILE A 103 6.06 3.37 -14.39
C ILE A 103 6.15 4.03 -13.02
N LEU A 104 5.47 3.45 -12.04
CA LEU A 104 5.48 3.98 -10.67
C LEU A 104 6.89 3.96 -10.07
N LYS A 105 7.63 2.88 -10.32
CA LYS A 105 9.00 2.74 -9.83
C LYS A 105 9.93 3.81 -10.40
N GLN A 106 9.78 4.15 -11.69
CA GLN A 106 10.57 5.20 -12.33
C GLN A 106 10.33 6.56 -11.68
N TYR A 107 9.07 6.87 -11.33
CA TYR A 107 8.76 8.12 -10.63
C TYR A 107 9.33 8.15 -9.23
N LEU A 108 9.22 7.04 -8.50
CA LEU A 108 9.68 6.96 -7.11
C LEU A 108 11.20 6.95 -6.98
N ASN A 109 11.93 6.54 -8.01
CA ASN A 109 13.38 6.48 -8.00
C ASN A 109 14.05 7.82 -8.32
N ARG A 110 13.27 8.89 -8.49
CA ARG A 110 13.83 10.22 -8.69
C ARG A 110 14.56 10.67 -7.43
N PRO A 111 15.75 11.29 -7.58
CA PRO A 111 16.47 11.78 -6.42
C PRO A 111 15.67 12.84 -5.65
N ILE A 112 15.76 12.78 -4.34
CA ILE A 112 15.24 13.81 -3.44
C ILE A 112 16.35 14.84 -3.27
N LYS A 113 16.02 16.09 -3.52
CA LYS A 113 17.02 17.19 -3.39
C LYS A 113 16.92 17.91 -2.06
#